data_a8ace93e5cd5c0346a0e5197c95adc54
#
_entry.id   a8ace93e5cd5c0346a0e5197c95adc54
#
_cell.length_a   1.000
_cell.length_b   1.000
_cell.length_c   1.000
_cell.angle_alpha   90.00
_cell.angle_beta   90.00
_cell.angle_gamma   90.00
#
_symmetry.space_group_name_H-M   'P 1'
#
loop_
_entity.id
_entity.type
_entity.pdbx_description
1 polymer ?
#
loop_
_entity_poly.entity_id
_entity_poly.type
_entity_poly.pdbx_seq_one_letter_code
_entity_poly.pdbx_strand_id
1 'polypeptide(L)'
;GKYVVYAKADNNLYIYKVDFKTEVAITTSTNIDIFNGISDWLYEEEFGTTTLFAFSPDSKQVAFVRLDETAVPSFSWQTYLNDDDGALYPSLHSLRYPKAGEANASASVCVYDIHYKTIRTMELPSQMDGYLPRIVWTPLSKPTKKDEQPTSDIVILHVNRDQNKIDVLKGNPKSTVCHPFYSEESKKYFVNYELFDEWQWLNDGRVIVVSEKGGYTQAYMYSSQGI
;
A
#
# COMPACT_ATOMS: atom_id res chain seq x y z
N GLY A 1 -13.60 -16.07 -9.22
CA GLY A 1 -12.28 -16.17 -8.61
C GLY A 1 -12.23 -17.27 -7.56
N LYS A 2 -11.03 -17.80 -7.28
CA LYS A 2 -10.85 -18.87 -6.26
C LYS A 2 -10.68 -18.33 -4.85
N TYR A 3 -10.29 -17.07 -4.74
CA TYR A 3 -9.94 -16.41 -3.46
C TYR A 3 -10.60 -15.06 -3.33
N VAL A 4 -10.95 -14.71 -2.10
CA VAL A 4 -11.34 -13.36 -1.69
C VAL A 4 -10.43 -12.95 -0.55
N VAL A 5 -9.81 -11.78 -0.62
CA VAL A 5 -9.01 -11.19 0.47
C VAL A 5 -9.77 -10.00 1.03
N TYR A 6 -9.77 -9.87 2.33
CA TYR A 6 -10.45 -8.79 3.05
C TYR A 6 -9.84 -8.59 4.43
N ALA A 7 -10.05 -7.43 5.00
CA ALA A 7 -9.67 -7.12 6.37
C ALA A 7 -10.87 -7.23 7.31
N LYS A 8 -10.60 -7.45 8.58
CA LYS A 8 -11.59 -7.42 9.67
C LYS A 8 -11.30 -6.29 10.65
N ALA A 9 -12.21 -6.11 11.60
CA ALA A 9 -12.12 -5.09 12.65
C ALA A 9 -10.90 -5.25 13.60
N ASP A 10 -10.19 -6.36 13.53
CA ASP A 10 -8.94 -6.60 14.25
C ASP A 10 -7.69 -6.13 13.47
N ASN A 11 -7.88 -5.38 12.39
CA ASN A 11 -6.85 -4.86 11.50
C ASN A 11 -5.96 -5.93 10.85
N ASN A 12 -6.46 -7.18 10.76
CA ASN A 12 -5.78 -8.28 10.10
C ASN A 12 -6.39 -8.61 8.75
N LEU A 13 -5.55 -9.09 7.83
CA LEU A 13 -5.94 -9.62 6.53
C LEU A 13 -6.32 -11.10 6.62
N TYR A 14 -7.35 -11.45 5.90
CA TYR A 14 -7.88 -12.80 5.76
C TYR A 14 -8.03 -13.18 4.30
N ILE A 15 -7.89 -14.46 4.00
CA ILE A 15 -8.18 -15.03 2.70
C ILE A 15 -9.26 -16.08 2.82
N TYR A 16 -10.34 -15.92 2.06
CA TYR A 16 -11.40 -16.91 1.92
C TYR A 16 -11.19 -17.72 0.66
N LYS A 17 -11.14 -19.05 0.80
CA LYS A 17 -11.01 -20.01 -0.30
C LYS A 17 -12.39 -20.46 -0.73
N VAL A 18 -12.86 -19.96 -1.88
CA VAL A 18 -14.24 -20.15 -2.35
C VAL A 18 -14.57 -21.64 -2.55
N ASP A 19 -13.69 -22.40 -3.19
CA ASP A 19 -13.92 -23.82 -3.50
C ASP A 19 -14.01 -24.70 -2.23
N PHE A 20 -13.30 -24.31 -1.17
CA PHE A 20 -13.23 -25.05 0.09
C PHE A 20 -14.14 -24.47 1.17
N LYS A 21 -14.76 -23.31 0.94
CA LYS A 21 -15.56 -22.57 1.92
C LYS A 21 -14.83 -22.37 3.25
N THR A 22 -13.52 -22.10 3.17
CA THR A 22 -12.66 -21.94 4.37
C THR A 22 -11.98 -20.58 4.37
N GLU A 23 -11.89 -20.01 5.55
CA GLU A 23 -11.17 -18.79 5.84
C GLU A 23 -9.84 -19.10 6.52
N VAL A 24 -8.81 -18.34 6.16
CA VAL A 24 -7.49 -18.41 6.80
C VAL A 24 -7.00 -17.00 7.05
N ALA A 25 -6.47 -16.73 8.25
CA ALA A 25 -5.80 -15.46 8.53
C ALA A 25 -4.47 -15.40 7.75
N ILE A 26 -4.27 -14.31 7.02
CA ILE A 26 -2.98 -13.97 6.42
C ILE A 26 -2.07 -13.38 7.50
N THR A 27 -2.62 -12.45 8.30
CA THR A 27 -1.91 -11.83 9.42
C THR A 27 -2.62 -12.10 10.73
N THR A 28 -1.89 -12.08 11.85
CA THR A 28 -2.39 -12.44 13.18
C THR A 28 -1.86 -11.49 14.26
N SER A 29 -1.77 -10.18 13.96
CA SER A 29 -1.39 -9.19 14.96
C SER A 29 -2.47 -9.12 16.04
N THR A 30 -2.05 -9.13 17.31
CA THR A 30 -2.91 -8.85 18.47
C THR A 30 -2.87 -7.36 18.87
N ASN A 31 -1.95 -6.59 18.28
CA ASN A 31 -1.85 -5.17 18.49
C ASN A 31 -2.78 -4.44 17.51
N ILE A 32 -3.77 -3.72 18.04
CA ILE A 32 -4.75 -2.99 17.25
C ILE A 32 -4.14 -1.78 16.51
N ASP A 33 -2.97 -1.29 16.95
CA ASP A 33 -2.22 -0.21 16.29
C ASP A 33 -1.43 -0.72 15.06
N ILE A 34 -1.57 -1.99 14.68
CA ILE A 34 -0.95 -2.57 13.46
C ILE A 34 -2.03 -2.84 12.43
N PHE A 35 -2.00 -2.10 11.34
CA PHE A 35 -2.93 -2.23 10.23
C PHE A 35 -2.30 -3.04 9.10
N ASN A 36 -2.99 -4.05 8.62
CA ASN A 36 -2.48 -4.91 7.55
C ASN A 36 -3.40 -4.82 6.33
N GLY A 37 -2.93 -4.18 5.25
CA GLY A 37 -3.65 -4.06 3.99
C GLY A 37 -4.86 -3.14 4.00
N ILE A 38 -5.06 -2.41 5.08
CA ILE A 38 -6.06 -1.35 5.22
C ILE A 38 -5.40 -0.07 5.69
N SER A 39 -6.09 1.04 5.50
CA SER A 39 -5.63 2.36 5.89
C SER A 39 -5.82 2.59 7.39
N ASP A 40 -4.92 3.37 7.96
CA ASP A 40 -5.15 4.12 9.19
C ASP A 40 -5.96 5.39 8.87
N TRP A 41 -6.25 6.19 9.89
CA TRP A 41 -6.98 7.44 9.73
C TRP A 41 -6.29 8.38 8.73
N LEU A 42 -4.95 8.51 8.79
CA LEU A 42 -4.19 9.44 7.94
C LEU A 42 -4.28 9.01 6.46
N TYR A 43 -4.11 7.74 6.14
CA TYR A 43 -4.17 7.26 4.75
C TYR A 43 -5.58 7.37 4.18
N GLU A 44 -6.61 7.18 5.00
CA GLU A 44 -7.99 7.36 4.55
C GLU A 44 -8.30 8.82 4.22
N GLU A 45 -7.95 9.75 5.12
CA GLU A 45 -8.27 11.17 4.97
C GLU A 45 -7.37 11.89 3.96
N GLU A 46 -6.04 11.65 3.99
CA GLU A 46 -5.09 12.39 3.17
C GLU A 46 -4.85 11.75 1.79
N PHE A 47 -4.89 10.42 1.70
CA PHE A 47 -4.62 9.71 0.45
C PHE A 47 -5.87 9.10 -0.20
N GLY A 48 -7.05 9.26 0.41
CA GLY A 48 -8.31 8.78 -0.12
C GLY A 48 -8.31 7.26 -0.39
N THR A 49 -7.54 6.49 0.38
CA THR A 49 -7.43 5.05 0.18
C THR A 49 -7.89 4.28 1.41
N THR A 50 -8.65 3.22 1.20
CA THR A 50 -9.10 2.30 2.25
C THR A 50 -8.54 0.89 2.07
N THR A 51 -7.96 0.62 0.89
CA THR A 51 -7.46 -0.71 0.51
C THR A 51 -6.00 -0.61 0.13
N LEU A 52 -5.14 -1.25 0.92
CA LEU A 52 -3.69 -1.27 0.75
C LEU A 52 -3.18 -2.70 0.47
N PHE A 53 -3.91 -3.47 -0.34
CA PHE A 53 -3.47 -4.78 -0.80
C PHE A 53 -3.88 -5.02 -2.26
N ALA A 54 -3.12 -5.88 -2.93
CA ALA A 54 -3.37 -6.27 -4.32
C ALA A 54 -2.98 -7.73 -4.58
N PHE A 55 -3.79 -8.46 -5.37
CA PHE A 55 -3.43 -9.77 -5.88
C PHE A 55 -2.41 -9.67 -7.01
N SER A 56 -1.46 -10.61 -7.04
CA SER A 56 -0.65 -10.82 -8.24
C SER A 56 -1.53 -11.25 -9.41
N PRO A 57 -1.15 -10.93 -10.67
CA PRO A 57 -1.95 -11.25 -11.85
C PRO A 57 -2.22 -12.76 -12.03
N ASP A 58 -1.34 -13.62 -11.50
CA ASP A 58 -1.51 -15.08 -11.51
C ASP A 58 -2.29 -15.59 -10.28
N SER A 59 -2.73 -14.71 -9.40
CA SER A 59 -3.47 -14.99 -8.15
C SER A 59 -2.76 -15.95 -7.20
N LYS A 60 -1.42 -15.99 -7.23
CA LYS A 60 -0.62 -16.82 -6.31
C LYS A 60 -0.11 -16.07 -5.09
N GLN A 61 -0.07 -14.74 -5.17
CA GLN A 61 0.46 -13.89 -4.11
C GLN A 61 -0.48 -12.71 -3.83
N VAL A 62 -0.39 -12.19 -2.61
CA VAL A 62 -1.05 -10.95 -2.19
C VAL A 62 0.01 -10.02 -1.62
N ALA A 63 0.21 -8.87 -2.25
CA ALA A 63 1.02 -7.81 -1.69
C ALA A 63 0.14 -6.92 -0.82
N PHE A 64 0.68 -6.43 0.28
CA PHE A 64 -0.05 -5.50 1.16
C PHE A 64 0.91 -4.56 1.89
N VAL A 65 0.43 -3.38 2.20
CA VAL A 65 1.12 -2.43 3.09
C VAL A 65 0.71 -2.76 4.52
N ARG A 66 1.71 -2.77 5.41
CA ARG A 66 1.52 -2.80 6.86
C ARG A 66 1.88 -1.45 7.43
N LEU A 67 0.97 -0.88 8.20
CA LEU A 67 1.17 0.36 8.93
C LEU A 67 1.30 0.02 10.42
N ASP A 68 2.27 0.65 11.09
CA ASP A 68 2.50 0.53 12.53
C ASP A 68 2.36 1.93 13.16
N GLU A 69 1.25 2.13 13.86
CA GLU A 69 0.90 3.39 14.54
C GLU A 69 1.39 3.45 15.99
N THR A 70 2.12 2.46 16.49
CA THR A 70 2.49 2.40 17.92
C THR A 70 3.25 3.63 18.42
N ALA A 71 3.99 4.29 17.52
CA ALA A 71 4.71 5.54 17.81
C ALA A 71 3.88 6.81 17.56
N VAL A 72 2.69 6.69 16.96
CA VAL A 72 1.83 7.85 16.66
C VAL A 72 1.15 8.33 17.95
N PRO A 73 1.18 9.63 18.27
CA PRO A 73 0.49 10.18 19.43
C PRO A 73 -1.02 9.96 19.36
N SER A 74 -1.62 9.76 20.54
CA SER A 74 -3.07 9.59 20.67
C SER A 74 -3.75 10.93 20.94
N PHE A 75 -4.83 11.17 20.20
CA PHE A 75 -5.75 12.28 20.46
C PHE A 75 -7.06 11.73 21.07
N SER A 76 -7.56 12.39 22.12
CA SER A 76 -8.77 11.95 22.83
C SER A 76 -9.79 13.07 22.89
N TRP A 77 -11.07 12.70 22.78
CA TRP A 77 -12.19 13.62 22.94
C TRP A 77 -13.34 12.96 23.70
N GLN A 78 -14.25 13.77 24.19
CA GLN A 78 -15.45 13.32 24.88
C GLN A 78 -16.69 13.57 24.02
N THR A 79 -17.59 12.58 23.98
CA THR A 79 -18.92 12.73 23.39
C THR A 79 -19.97 12.73 24.51
N TYR A 80 -20.92 13.63 24.37
CA TYR A 80 -22.06 13.76 25.27
C TYR A 80 -23.32 13.35 24.50
N LEU A 81 -24.34 12.84 25.23
CA LEU A 81 -25.62 12.44 24.64
C LEU A 81 -25.46 11.36 23.55
N ASN A 82 -24.93 10.20 23.94
CA ASN A 82 -25.09 9.00 23.13
C ASN A 82 -26.58 8.63 23.08
N ASP A 83 -27.14 8.61 21.88
CA ASP A 83 -28.58 8.51 21.62
C ASP A 83 -29.23 7.26 22.18
N ASP A 84 -28.49 6.21 22.54
CA ASP A 84 -29.05 4.90 22.89
C ASP A 84 -29.23 4.62 24.39
N ASP A 85 -28.54 5.34 25.31
CA ASP A 85 -28.47 4.92 26.71
C ASP A 85 -28.95 5.95 27.74
N GLY A 86 -29.23 7.18 27.36
CA GLY A 86 -29.56 8.24 28.34
C GLY A 86 -28.45 8.44 29.37
N ALA A 87 -27.19 8.15 28.98
CA ALA A 87 -26.06 8.21 29.88
C ALA A 87 -25.79 9.65 30.35
N LEU A 88 -25.71 9.83 31.67
CA LEU A 88 -25.42 11.13 32.26
C LEU A 88 -23.95 11.54 32.16
N TYR A 89 -23.07 10.60 31.84
CA TYR A 89 -21.62 10.82 31.75
C TYR A 89 -21.16 10.68 30.32
N PRO A 90 -20.13 11.50 29.91
CA PRO A 90 -19.58 11.43 28.57
C PRO A 90 -18.81 10.13 28.34
N SER A 91 -18.82 9.68 27.10
CA SER A 91 -17.93 8.62 26.61
C SER A 91 -16.60 9.22 26.14
N LEU A 92 -15.49 8.59 26.52
CA LEU A 92 -14.16 8.98 26.05
C LEU A 92 -13.80 8.17 24.80
N HIS A 93 -13.45 8.86 23.73
CA HIS A 93 -12.93 8.28 22.49
C HIS A 93 -11.48 8.70 22.30
N SER A 94 -10.70 7.85 21.67
CA SER A 94 -9.33 8.17 21.27
C SER A 94 -8.98 7.50 19.96
N LEU A 95 -8.10 8.13 19.19
CA LEU A 95 -7.47 7.55 18.01
C LEU A 95 -6.01 8.01 17.91
N ARG A 96 -5.21 7.29 17.15
CA ARG A 96 -3.88 7.71 16.78
C ARG A 96 -3.98 8.83 15.75
N TYR A 97 -3.44 10.00 16.10
CA TYR A 97 -3.58 11.22 15.29
C TYR A 97 -2.26 11.99 15.25
N PRO A 98 -1.50 11.87 14.15
CA PRO A 98 -0.23 12.56 14.03
C PRO A 98 -0.49 14.04 13.71
N LYS A 99 -0.25 14.93 14.68
CA LYS A 99 -0.25 16.37 14.39
C LYS A 99 0.99 16.75 13.58
N ALA A 100 0.93 17.91 12.92
CA ALA A 100 2.04 18.42 12.14
C ALA A 100 3.35 18.42 12.94
N GLY A 101 4.40 17.81 12.39
CA GLY A 101 5.71 17.67 13.03
C GLY A 101 5.88 16.46 13.96
N GLU A 102 4.82 15.70 14.26
CA GLU A 102 4.90 14.50 15.08
C GLU A 102 5.18 13.24 14.25
N ALA A 103 5.39 12.10 14.93
CA ALA A 103 5.63 10.83 14.29
C ALA A 103 4.40 10.33 13.52
N ASN A 104 4.60 9.89 12.27
CA ASN A 104 3.61 9.16 11.50
C ASN A 104 3.72 7.67 11.76
N ALA A 105 2.73 6.90 11.29
CA ALA A 105 2.83 5.44 11.21
C ALA A 105 4.04 5.03 10.36
N SER A 106 4.78 4.02 10.79
CA SER A 106 5.81 3.44 9.93
C SER A 106 5.17 2.46 8.95
N ALA A 107 5.57 2.55 7.68
CA ALA A 107 5.01 1.73 6.62
C ALA A 107 6.01 0.69 6.10
N SER A 108 5.54 -0.52 5.83
CA SER A 108 6.31 -1.58 5.18
C SER A 108 5.45 -2.31 4.16
N VAL A 109 6.08 -2.90 3.14
CA VAL A 109 5.40 -3.71 2.13
C VAL A 109 5.67 -5.16 2.39
N CYS A 110 4.61 -5.96 2.45
CA CYS A 110 4.65 -7.39 2.67
C CYS A 110 4.05 -8.15 1.49
N VAL A 111 4.51 -9.36 1.27
CA VAL A 111 3.97 -10.28 0.25
C VAL A 111 3.64 -11.61 0.91
N TYR A 112 2.39 -12.01 0.80
CA TYR A 112 1.91 -13.32 1.21
C TYR A 112 1.87 -14.28 0.03
N ASP A 113 2.52 -15.43 0.17
CA ASP A 113 2.43 -16.54 -0.78
C ASP A 113 1.28 -17.47 -0.37
N ILE A 114 0.29 -17.63 -1.26
CA ILE A 114 -0.94 -18.39 -0.96
C ILE A 114 -0.66 -19.89 -0.84
N HIS A 115 0.30 -20.40 -1.61
CA HIS A 115 0.65 -21.82 -1.58
C HIS A 115 1.47 -22.19 -0.34
N TYR A 116 2.55 -21.45 -0.12
CA TYR A 116 3.46 -21.70 1.01
C TYR A 116 2.96 -21.12 2.34
N LYS A 117 1.97 -20.24 2.31
CA LYS A 117 1.41 -19.55 3.49
C LYS A 117 2.48 -18.79 4.28
N THR A 118 3.40 -18.16 3.57
CA THR A 118 4.49 -17.38 4.15
C THR A 118 4.38 -15.93 3.79
N ILE A 119 4.76 -15.04 4.71
CA ILE A 119 4.87 -13.60 4.48
C ILE A 119 6.35 -13.26 4.37
N ARG A 120 6.69 -12.41 3.42
CA ARG A 120 8.01 -11.79 3.26
C ARG A 120 7.84 -10.30 3.27
N THR A 121 8.75 -9.59 3.92
CA THR A 121 8.81 -8.12 3.88
C THR A 121 9.74 -7.71 2.75
N MET A 122 9.29 -6.73 1.95
CA MET A 122 10.09 -6.17 0.87
C MET A 122 11.17 -5.23 1.44
N GLU A 123 12.36 -5.32 0.87
CA GLU A 123 13.51 -4.47 1.22
C GLU A 123 13.40 -3.13 0.47
N LEU A 124 12.85 -2.14 1.14
CA LEU A 124 12.79 -0.77 0.63
C LEU A 124 14.16 -0.11 0.82
N PRO A 125 14.56 0.86 -0.05
CA PRO A 125 15.77 1.64 0.16
C PRO A 125 15.80 2.27 1.55
N SER A 126 16.97 2.24 2.21
CA SER A 126 17.16 2.91 3.50
C SER A 126 16.91 4.42 3.35
N GLN A 127 16.29 5.04 4.35
CA GLN A 127 15.95 6.48 4.41
C GLN A 127 14.69 6.91 3.62
N MET A 128 13.77 6.00 3.33
CA MET A 128 12.46 6.39 2.84
C MET A 128 11.55 6.75 4.01
N ASP A 129 11.58 8.03 4.40
CA ASP A 129 10.58 8.60 5.33
C ASP A 129 9.42 9.15 4.49
N GLY A 130 8.18 8.80 4.86
CA GLY A 130 6.98 9.22 4.14
C GLY A 130 5.91 8.15 4.10
N TYR A 131 5.21 8.08 2.98
CA TYR A 131 3.97 7.32 2.83
C TYR A 131 4.06 6.32 1.68
N LEU A 132 3.30 5.21 1.78
CA LEU A 132 3.17 4.18 0.74
C LEU A 132 1.69 4.04 0.32
N PRO A 133 1.10 5.07 -0.32
CA PRO A 133 -0.35 5.13 -0.52
C PRO A 133 -0.87 4.19 -1.61
N ARG A 134 0.00 3.68 -2.49
CA ARG A 134 -0.41 2.79 -3.58
C ARG A 134 0.56 1.63 -3.74
N ILE A 135 -0.02 0.46 -4.01
CA ILE A 135 0.71 -0.76 -4.35
C ILE A 135 -0.05 -1.48 -5.47
N VAL A 136 0.67 -1.80 -6.55
CA VAL A 136 0.10 -2.52 -7.70
C VAL A 136 1.08 -3.57 -8.21
N TRP A 137 0.65 -4.41 -9.14
CA TRP A 137 1.48 -5.41 -9.79
C TRP A 137 1.67 -5.07 -11.27
N THR A 138 2.87 -5.33 -11.79
CA THR A 138 3.06 -5.32 -13.25
C THR A 138 2.29 -6.48 -13.88
N PRO A 139 1.92 -6.39 -15.16
CA PRO A 139 1.44 -7.55 -15.91
C PRO A 139 2.46 -8.70 -15.85
N LEU A 140 2.00 -9.93 -16.06
CA LEU A 140 2.88 -11.08 -16.16
C LEU A 140 3.86 -10.91 -17.32
N SER A 141 5.15 -11.14 -17.06
CA SER A 141 6.18 -11.14 -18.08
C SER A 141 5.93 -12.25 -19.09
N LYS A 142 6.32 -12.02 -20.35
CA LYS A 142 6.36 -13.09 -21.35
C LYS A 142 7.61 -13.94 -21.09
N PRO A 143 7.49 -15.27 -20.98
CA PRO A 143 8.65 -16.15 -20.88
C PRO A 143 9.57 -15.97 -22.08
N THR A 144 10.85 -15.78 -21.84
CA THR A 144 11.87 -15.71 -22.90
C THR A 144 12.47 -17.08 -23.22
N LYS A 145 12.34 -18.02 -22.28
CA LYS A 145 12.81 -19.41 -22.41
C LYS A 145 11.65 -20.37 -22.20
N LYS A 146 11.75 -21.57 -22.81
CA LYS A 146 10.68 -22.59 -22.83
C LYS A 146 10.20 -23.02 -21.43
N ASP A 147 11.11 -23.04 -20.45
CA ASP A 147 10.82 -23.51 -19.08
C ASP A 147 10.71 -22.35 -18.06
N GLU A 148 10.75 -21.11 -18.53
CA GLU A 148 10.64 -19.95 -17.68
C GLU A 148 9.18 -19.69 -17.30
N GLN A 149 8.93 -19.50 -16.00
CA GLN A 149 7.60 -19.15 -15.52
C GLN A 149 7.41 -17.62 -15.64
N PRO A 150 6.23 -17.17 -16.09
CA PRO A 150 5.88 -15.76 -16.06
C PRO A 150 6.06 -15.19 -14.64
N THR A 151 6.60 -13.99 -14.56
CA THR A 151 6.80 -13.27 -13.31
C THR A 151 6.09 -11.93 -13.35
N SER A 152 5.80 -11.37 -12.20
CA SER A 152 5.27 -10.03 -12.02
C SER A 152 6.02 -9.38 -10.88
N ASP A 153 6.33 -8.11 -11.03
CA ASP A 153 6.95 -7.31 -9.98
C ASP A 153 5.90 -6.48 -9.26
N ILE A 154 6.19 -6.14 -8.02
CA ILE A 154 5.40 -5.23 -7.22
C ILE A 154 5.86 -3.81 -7.55
N VAL A 155 4.91 -2.93 -7.77
CA VAL A 155 5.15 -1.49 -7.94
C VAL A 155 4.62 -0.78 -6.72
N ILE A 156 5.47 0.02 -6.10
CA ILE A 156 5.20 0.71 -4.85
C ILE A 156 5.36 2.20 -5.10
N LEU A 157 4.32 2.97 -4.83
CA LEU A 157 4.39 4.41 -4.80
C LEU A 157 4.81 4.86 -3.40
N HIS A 158 5.92 5.57 -3.32
CA HIS A 158 6.36 6.29 -2.14
C HIS A 158 6.16 7.80 -2.35
N VAL A 159 5.61 8.45 -1.36
CA VAL A 159 5.46 9.92 -1.29
C VAL A 159 6.24 10.39 -0.07
N ASN A 160 7.17 11.33 -0.23
CA ASN A 160 7.91 11.85 0.91
C ASN A 160 7.01 12.65 1.86
N ARG A 161 7.48 12.90 3.07
CA ARG A 161 6.67 13.56 4.12
C ARG A 161 6.17 14.95 3.71
N ASP A 162 6.95 15.70 2.95
CA ASP A 162 6.57 17.04 2.46
C ASP A 162 5.66 16.98 1.22
N GLN A 163 5.37 15.79 0.71
CA GLN A 163 4.54 15.51 -0.48
C GLN A 163 4.99 16.27 -1.75
N ASN A 164 6.24 16.68 -1.78
CA ASN A 164 6.84 17.36 -2.94
C ASN A 164 7.72 16.45 -3.78
N LYS A 165 7.81 15.17 -3.42
CA LYS A 165 8.55 14.15 -4.13
C LYS A 165 7.81 12.81 -4.10
N ILE A 166 7.75 12.15 -5.26
CA ILE A 166 7.37 10.76 -5.38
C ILE A 166 8.53 9.93 -5.88
N ASP A 167 8.69 8.72 -5.34
CA ASP A 167 9.56 7.67 -5.85
C ASP A 167 8.71 6.42 -6.12
N VAL A 168 8.77 5.91 -7.34
CA VAL A 168 8.12 4.64 -7.67
C VAL A 168 9.19 3.56 -7.68
N LEU A 169 8.98 2.56 -6.86
CA LEU A 169 9.87 1.40 -6.74
C LEU A 169 9.29 0.20 -7.46
N LYS A 170 10.16 -0.63 -7.97
CA LYS A 170 9.83 -1.91 -8.56
C LYS A 170 10.52 -3.02 -7.79
N GLY A 171 9.75 -3.94 -7.22
CA GLY A 171 10.25 -4.97 -6.32
C GLY A 171 9.96 -6.38 -6.82
N ASN A 172 10.98 -7.24 -6.75
CA ASN A 172 10.80 -8.66 -7.06
C ASN A 172 10.35 -9.43 -5.81
N PRO A 173 9.15 -10.05 -5.81
CA PRO A 173 8.62 -10.72 -4.63
C PRO A 173 9.40 -11.97 -4.19
N LYS A 174 10.27 -12.51 -5.06
CA LYS A 174 11.11 -13.68 -4.71
C LYS A 174 12.38 -13.27 -3.99
N SER A 175 13.08 -12.25 -4.47
CA SER A 175 14.30 -11.72 -3.85
C SER A 175 14.04 -10.73 -2.73
N THR A 176 12.82 -10.18 -2.65
CA THR A 176 12.38 -9.09 -1.77
C THR A 176 13.00 -7.72 -2.07
N VAL A 177 13.96 -7.65 -2.97
CA VAL A 177 14.70 -6.41 -3.26
C VAL A 177 13.86 -5.46 -4.13
N CYS A 178 13.81 -4.19 -3.72
CA CYS A 178 13.17 -3.11 -4.46
C CYS A 178 14.23 -2.17 -5.06
N HIS A 179 13.99 -1.76 -6.30
CA HIS A 179 14.85 -0.82 -7.03
C HIS A 179 14.04 0.42 -7.43
N PRO A 180 14.65 1.61 -7.43
CA PRO A 180 14.04 2.80 -8.01
C PRO A 180 13.67 2.56 -9.48
N PHE A 181 12.47 2.98 -9.86
CA PHE A 181 11.96 2.88 -11.23
C PHE A 181 11.67 4.26 -11.81
N TYR A 182 11.06 5.15 -11.03
CA TYR A 182 10.73 6.51 -11.42
C TYR A 182 10.83 7.43 -10.22
N SER A 183 11.21 8.69 -10.47
CA SER A 183 11.19 9.74 -9.46
C SER A 183 10.73 11.05 -10.06
N GLU A 184 9.93 11.80 -9.30
CA GLU A 184 9.50 13.15 -9.65
C GLU A 184 9.54 14.02 -8.39
N GLU A 185 10.09 15.22 -8.52
CA GLU A 185 10.21 16.18 -7.42
C GLU A 185 9.82 17.56 -7.92
N SER A 186 9.06 18.29 -7.10
CA SER A 186 8.73 19.69 -7.31
C SER A 186 9.37 20.56 -6.22
N LYS A 187 10.05 21.62 -6.63
CA LYS A 187 10.63 22.60 -5.69
C LYS A 187 9.64 23.68 -5.24
N LYS A 188 8.46 23.73 -5.83
CA LYS A 188 7.49 24.82 -5.61
C LYS A 188 6.15 24.36 -5.07
N TYR A 189 5.74 23.14 -5.43
CA TYR A 189 4.43 22.61 -5.15
C TYR A 189 4.54 21.17 -4.65
N PHE A 190 3.47 20.61 -4.10
CA PHE A 190 3.38 19.17 -3.93
C PHE A 190 3.27 18.47 -5.29
N VAL A 191 3.74 17.23 -5.35
CA VAL A 191 3.58 16.38 -6.54
C VAL A 191 2.21 15.73 -6.49
N ASN A 192 1.47 15.79 -7.60
CA ASN A 192 0.16 15.15 -7.70
C ASN A 192 0.33 13.62 -7.81
N TYR A 193 0.38 12.95 -6.66
CA TYR A 193 0.56 11.50 -6.56
C TYR A 193 -0.66 10.72 -7.09
N GLU A 194 -1.85 11.32 -7.14
CA GLU A 194 -3.07 10.68 -7.65
C GLU A 194 -2.95 10.31 -9.14
N LEU A 195 -2.12 11.03 -9.89
CA LEU A 195 -1.83 10.70 -11.29
C LEU A 195 -1.21 9.33 -11.46
N PHE A 196 -0.68 8.72 -10.39
CA PHE A 196 -0.21 7.33 -10.43
C PHE A 196 -1.35 6.35 -10.73
N ASP A 197 -2.57 6.64 -10.34
CA ASP A 197 -3.73 5.78 -10.60
C ASP A 197 -4.09 5.73 -12.09
N GLU A 198 -3.62 6.71 -12.89
CA GLU A 198 -3.77 6.77 -14.34
C GLU A 198 -2.65 6.04 -15.11
N TRP A 199 -1.63 5.52 -14.41
CA TRP A 199 -0.53 4.85 -15.07
C TRP A 199 -0.97 3.52 -15.67
N GLN A 200 -0.44 3.21 -16.87
CA GLN A 200 -0.79 1.98 -17.58
C GLN A 200 0.46 1.14 -17.84
N TRP A 201 0.52 0.01 -17.20
CA TRP A 201 1.55 -1.00 -17.41
C TRP A 201 1.20 -1.86 -18.63
N LEU A 202 2.09 -1.86 -19.64
CA LEU A 202 1.88 -2.59 -20.88
C LEU A 202 2.43 -4.02 -20.79
N ASN A 203 1.86 -4.92 -21.58
CA ASN A 203 2.27 -6.33 -21.62
C ASN A 203 3.70 -6.58 -22.16
N ASP A 204 4.34 -5.58 -22.75
CA ASP A 204 5.72 -5.62 -23.19
C ASP A 204 6.71 -5.06 -22.18
N GLY A 205 6.21 -4.70 -20.99
CA GLY A 205 6.97 -4.18 -19.86
C GLY A 205 7.14 -2.65 -19.85
N ARG A 206 6.74 -1.95 -20.92
CA ARG A 206 6.69 -0.48 -20.90
C ARG A 206 5.58 0.02 -20.00
N VAL A 207 5.67 1.30 -19.61
CA VAL A 207 4.64 1.98 -18.84
C VAL A 207 4.33 3.33 -19.45
N ILE A 208 3.04 3.67 -19.49
CA ILE A 208 2.56 5.03 -19.76
C ILE A 208 2.39 5.70 -18.41
N VAL A 209 3.18 6.74 -18.18
CA VAL A 209 3.20 7.56 -16.95
C VAL A 209 2.46 8.85 -17.23
N VAL A 210 1.52 9.20 -16.39
CA VAL A 210 0.87 10.51 -16.42
C VAL A 210 1.55 11.38 -15.36
N SER A 211 2.02 12.58 -15.74
CA SER A 211 2.81 13.45 -14.87
C SER A 211 2.68 14.91 -15.28
N GLU A 212 2.84 15.81 -14.31
CA GLU A 212 2.86 17.27 -14.49
C GLU A 212 4.29 17.86 -14.54
N LYS A 213 5.32 17.03 -14.59
CA LYS A 213 6.72 17.47 -14.60
C LYS A 213 7.09 18.44 -15.72
N GLY A 214 6.32 18.44 -16.81
CA GLY A 214 6.47 19.36 -17.93
C GLY A 214 5.69 20.68 -17.78
N GLY A 215 5.05 20.90 -16.62
CA GLY A 215 4.21 22.08 -16.34
C GLY A 215 2.72 21.90 -16.65
N TYR A 216 2.37 20.82 -17.32
CA TYR A 216 0.99 20.41 -17.63
C TYR A 216 0.87 18.89 -17.49
N THR A 217 -0.32 18.39 -17.21
CA THR A 217 -0.60 16.96 -17.21
C THR A 217 -0.37 16.37 -18.61
N GLN A 218 0.58 15.46 -18.73
CA GLN A 218 1.00 14.83 -19.98
C GLN A 218 1.28 13.35 -19.78
N ALA A 219 1.14 12.58 -20.86
CA ALA A 219 1.51 11.17 -20.89
C ALA A 219 2.94 10.98 -21.42
N TYR A 220 3.75 10.20 -20.72
CA TYR A 220 5.11 9.84 -21.06
C TYR A 220 5.23 8.32 -21.15
N MET A 221 6.00 7.83 -22.10
CA MET A 221 6.26 6.39 -22.22
C MET A 221 7.68 6.08 -21.73
N TYR A 222 7.78 5.15 -20.79
CA TYR A 222 9.05 4.66 -20.26
C TYR A 222 9.27 3.20 -20.62
N SER A 223 10.55 2.81 -20.67
CA SER A 223 10.95 1.41 -20.86
C SER A 223 10.65 0.58 -19.61
N SER A 224 10.79 -0.74 -19.71
CA SER A 224 10.66 -1.66 -18.58
C SER A 224 11.69 -1.46 -17.47
N GLN A 225 12.76 -0.72 -17.76
CA GLN A 225 13.83 -0.41 -16.81
C GLN A 225 13.60 0.93 -16.08
N GLY A 226 12.58 1.69 -16.48
CA GLY A 226 12.32 3.02 -15.96
C GLY A 226 13.14 4.11 -16.65
N ILE A 227 13.51 5.12 -15.87
CA ILE A 227 14.29 6.27 -16.30
C ILE A 227 15.77 5.91 -16.26
#